data_fd3fbcc0ce884961816d0bfed5a2f9ba
#
_entry.id   fd3fbcc0ce884961816d0bfed5a2f9ba
#
_cell.length_a   1.000
_cell.length_b   1.000
_cell.length_c   1.000
_cell.angle_alpha   90.00
_cell.angle_beta   90.00
_cell.angle_gamma   90.00
#
_symmetry.space_group_name_H-M   'P 1'
#
loop_
_entity.id
_entity.type
_entity.pdbx_description
1 polymer ?
#
loop_
_entity_poly.entity_id
_entity_poly.type
_entity_poly.pdbx_seq_one_letter_code
_entity_poly.pdbx_strand_id
1 'polypeptide(L)'
;METIVLKFGGSSLADNNKLNIVARKIIDFYNQKKKIVVVVSAQGKTTDHLITESKELSKIPNDRELDVLLSTGEQVSIAKLSILLNELGYKTISLTGWQAGIYTSEKNQEAKIETI
;
A
#
# COMPACT_ATOMS: atom_id res chain seq x y z
N MET A 1 15.66 20.14 -1.67
CA MET A 1 15.42 18.96 -0.82
C MET A 1 15.14 17.75 -1.73
N GLU A 2 15.95 16.73 -1.60
CA GLU A 2 15.81 15.50 -2.40
C GLU A 2 14.58 14.71 -2.00
N THR A 3 13.88 14.15 -2.98
CA THR A 3 12.75 13.25 -2.75
C THR A 3 13.20 11.80 -2.90
N ILE A 4 12.87 10.98 -1.92
CA ILE A 4 13.15 9.55 -1.95
C ILE A 4 11.83 8.79 -1.98
N VAL A 5 11.73 7.80 -2.86
CA VAL A 5 10.61 6.87 -2.91
C VAL A 5 11.07 5.56 -2.29
N LEU A 6 10.37 5.13 -1.25
CA LEU A 6 10.63 3.86 -0.56
C LEU A 6 9.49 2.90 -0.83
N LYS A 7 9.81 1.69 -1.27
CA LYS A 7 8.82 0.64 -1.51
C LYS A 7 9.01 -0.51 -0.54
N PHE A 8 7.94 -0.93 0.11
CA PHE A 8 7.94 -2.08 1.02
C PHE A 8 6.93 -3.13 0.57
N GLY A 9 7.38 -4.37 0.45
CA GLY A 9 6.54 -5.49 0.09
C GLY A 9 5.75 -6.04 1.28
N GLY A 10 4.84 -6.98 0.99
CA GLY A 10 3.94 -7.54 2.00
C GLY A 10 4.62 -8.21 3.17
N SER A 11 5.72 -8.94 2.95
CA SER A 11 6.46 -9.60 4.02
C SER A 11 7.08 -8.62 5.00
N SER A 12 7.47 -7.44 4.53
CA SER A 12 8.03 -6.38 5.38
C SER A 12 6.98 -5.68 6.23
N LEU A 13 5.69 -5.87 5.93
CA LEU A 13 4.56 -5.21 6.57
C LEU A 13 3.67 -6.18 7.35
N ALA A 14 4.07 -7.45 7.47
CA ALA A 14 3.17 -8.55 7.83
C ALA A 14 2.56 -8.46 9.22
N ASP A 15 3.21 -7.80 10.16
CA ASP A 15 2.72 -7.67 11.55
C ASP A 15 3.14 -6.32 12.15
N ASN A 16 2.68 -6.04 13.36
CA ASN A 16 2.96 -4.76 14.02
C ASN A 16 4.45 -4.55 14.31
N ASN A 17 5.20 -5.59 14.63
CA ASN A 17 6.64 -5.48 14.84
C ASN A 17 7.35 -5.06 13.57
N LYS A 18 6.95 -5.65 12.43
CA LYS A 18 7.50 -5.30 11.12
C LYS A 18 7.11 -3.90 10.69
N LEU A 19 5.87 -3.47 10.97
CA LEU A 19 5.46 -2.09 10.73
C LEU A 19 6.32 -1.10 11.51
N ASN A 20 6.67 -1.42 12.75
CA ASN A 20 7.57 -0.57 13.55
C ASN A 20 8.96 -0.49 12.92
N ILE A 21 9.50 -1.59 12.39
CA ILE A 21 10.79 -1.57 11.71
C ILE A 21 10.74 -0.69 10.47
N VAL A 22 9.67 -0.81 9.66
CA VAL A 22 9.46 0.03 8.47
C VAL A 22 9.36 1.49 8.86
N ALA A 23 8.57 1.81 9.88
CA ALA A 23 8.42 3.18 10.36
C ALA A 23 9.78 3.79 10.76
N ARG A 24 10.62 3.03 11.46
CA ARG A 24 11.96 3.49 11.85
C ARG A 24 12.84 3.79 10.65
N LYS A 25 12.80 2.96 9.60
CA LYS A 25 13.54 3.22 8.37
C LYS A 25 13.08 4.49 7.69
N ILE A 26 11.77 4.72 7.63
CA ILE A 26 11.20 5.94 7.05
C ILE A 26 11.66 7.17 7.84
N ILE A 27 11.60 7.10 9.16
CA ILE A 27 12.01 8.18 10.06
C ILE A 27 13.50 8.51 9.88
N ASP A 28 14.35 7.50 9.74
CA ASP A 28 15.79 7.71 9.52
C ASP A 28 16.05 8.51 8.25
N PHE A 29 15.37 8.20 7.14
CA PHE A 29 15.48 8.98 5.90
C PHE A 29 14.91 10.39 6.07
N TYR A 30 13.76 10.50 6.71
CA TYR A 30 13.15 11.82 6.96
C TYR A 30 14.08 12.73 7.76
N ASN A 31 14.74 12.18 8.78
CA ASN A 31 15.66 12.96 9.61
C ASN A 31 16.93 13.38 8.87
N GLN A 32 17.20 12.78 7.69
CA GLN A 32 18.28 13.23 6.79
C GLN A 32 17.82 14.36 5.87
N LYS A 33 16.72 15.04 6.21
CA LYS A 33 16.13 16.14 5.44
C LYS A 33 15.71 15.75 4.03
N LYS A 34 15.12 14.57 3.89
CA LYS A 34 14.56 14.09 2.61
C LYS A 34 13.04 14.23 2.63
N LYS A 35 12.47 14.48 1.46
CA LYS A 35 11.03 14.29 1.26
C LYS A 35 10.79 12.82 0.98
N ILE A 36 9.83 12.22 1.67
CA ILE A 36 9.62 10.78 1.58
C ILE A 36 8.26 10.48 0.97
N VAL A 37 8.27 9.65 -0.08
CA VAL A 37 7.07 9.01 -0.63
C VAL A 37 7.22 7.52 -0.35
N VAL A 38 6.22 6.92 0.29
CA VAL A 38 6.25 5.50 0.64
C VAL A 38 5.19 4.77 -0.18
N VAL A 39 5.59 3.68 -0.83
CA VAL A 39 4.70 2.81 -1.57
C VAL A 39 4.68 1.46 -0.87
N VAL A 40 3.50 0.97 -0.52
CA VAL A 40 3.35 -0.28 0.23
C VAL A 40 2.41 -1.25 -0.47
N SER A 41 2.60 -2.54 -0.18
CA SER A 41 1.70 -3.61 -0.58
C SER A 41 0.76 -3.98 0.57
N ALA A 42 -0.19 -4.88 0.32
CA ALA A 42 -0.97 -5.48 1.39
C ALA A 42 -0.07 -6.27 2.35
N GLN A 43 -0.49 -6.43 3.58
CA GLN A 43 0.30 -7.11 4.62
C GLN A 43 0.37 -8.62 4.37
N GLY A 44 1.58 -9.17 4.41
CA GLY A 44 1.81 -10.60 4.37
C GLY A 44 1.10 -11.29 3.20
N LYS A 45 0.21 -12.22 3.53
CA LYS A 45 -0.57 -13.00 2.56
C LYS A 45 -2.01 -12.51 2.39
N THR A 46 -2.29 -11.27 2.74
CA THR A 46 -3.64 -10.70 2.67
C THR A 46 -4.23 -10.81 1.25
N THR A 47 -3.45 -10.47 0.22
CA THR A 47 -3.91 -10.57 -1.18
C THR A 47 -4.30 -12.00 -1.52
N ASP A 48 -3.48 -12.98 -1.16
CA ASP A 48 -3.77 -14.41 -1.41
C ASP A 48 -5.05 -14.84 -0.70
N HIS A 49 -5.27 -14.42 0.53
CA HIS A 49 -6.48 -14.72 1.29
C HIS A 49 -7.71 -14.12 0.64
N LEU A 50 -7.63 -12.88 0.17
CA LEU A 50 -8.75 -12.21 -0.51
C LEU A 50 -9.10 -12.93 -1.83
N ILE A 51 -8.10 -13.36 -2.59
CA ILE A 51 -8.32 -14.13 -3.81
C ILE A 51 -9.03 -15.44 -3.48
N THR A 52 -8.58 -16.15 -2.45
CA THR A 52 -9.20 -17.40 -2.00
C THR A 52 -10.66 -17.17 -1.60
N GLU A 53 -10.94 -16.15 -0.82
CA GLU A 53 -12.30 -15.81 -0.39
C GLU A 53 -13.20 -15.49 -1.60
N SER A 54 -12.68 -14.78 -2.59
CA SER A 54 -13.45 -14.47 -3.80
C SER A 54 -13.86 -15.72 -4.56
N LYS A 55 -12.97 -16.71 -4.61
CA LYS A 55 -13.25 -18.00 -5.29
C LYS A 55 -14.26 -18.86 -4.55
N GLU A 56 -14.42 -18.67 -3.25
CA GLU A 56 -15.48 -19.32 -2.47
C GLU A 56 -16.86 -18.76 -2.85
N LEU A 57 -16.93 -17.51 -3.30
CA LEU A 57 -18.16 -16.85 -3.70
C LEU A 57 -18.50 -17.09 -5.19
N SER A 58 -17.49 -17.26 -6.03
CA SER A 58 -17.66 -17.42 -7.45
C SER A 58 -16.50 -18.25 -8.03
N LYS A 59 -16.78 -19.17 -8.95
CA LYS A 59 -15.74 -19.94 -9.62
C LYS A 59 -14.85 -19.06 -10.48
N ILE A 60 -15.43 -18.03 -11.09
CA ILE A 60 -14.72 -17.05 -11.92
C ILE A 60 -15.16 -15.67 -11.45
N PRO A 61 -14.48 -15.11 -10.43
CA PRO A 61 -14.82 -13.78 -9.94
C PRO A 61 -14.72 -12.73 -11.05
N ASN A 62 -15.67 -11.81 -11.07
CA ASN A 62 -15.62 -10.66 -11.98
C ASN A 62 -14.34 -9.86 -11.75
N ASP A 63 -13.59 -9.57 -12.81
CA ASP A 63 -12.28 -8.91 -12.70
C ASP A 63 -12.36 -7.53 -12.03
N ARG A 64 -13.35 -6.73 -12.40
CA ARG A 64 -13.51 -5.40 -11.79
C ARG A 64 -13.78 -5.50 -10.30
N GLU A 65 -14.66 -6.39 -9.88
CA GLU A 65 -15.00 -6.54 -8.47
C GLU A 65 -13.85 -7.19 -7.69
N LEU A 66 -13.07 -8.06 -8.32
CA LEU A 66 -11.86 -8.59 -7.71
C LEU A 66 -10.85 -7.47 -7.46
N ASP A 67 -10.67 -6.54 -8.41
CA ASP A 67 -9.79 -5.38 -8.22
C ASP A 67 -10.23 -4.53 -7.03
N VAL A 68 -11.53 -4.29 -6.88
CA VAL A 68 -12.08 -3.57 -5.73
C VAL A 68 -11.73 -4.28 -4.43
N LEU A 69 -11.95 -5.60 -4.38
CA LEU A 69 -11.65 -6.40 -3.19
C LEU A 69 -10.17 -6.35 -2.84
N LEU A 70 -9.29 -6.60 -3.81
CA LEU A 70 -7.85 -6.65 -3.57
C LEU A 70 -7.29 -5.29 -3.14
N SER A 71 -7.85 -4.18 -3.64
CA SER A 71 -7.39 -2.84 -3.27
C SER A 71 -7.57 -2.54 -1.78
N THR A 72 -8.47 -3.23 -1.10
CA THR A 72 -8.68 -3.02 0.34
C THR A 72 -7.47 -3.42 1.17
N GLY A 73 -6.70 -4.39 0.70
CA GLY A 73 -5.49 -4.85 1.40
C GLY A 73 -4.43 -3.76 1.50
N GLU A 74 -4.16 -3.08 0.39
CA GLU A 74 -3.21 -1.96 0.37
C GLU A 74 -3.72 -0.78 1.18
N GLN A 75 -5.01 -0.52 1.16
CA GLN A 75 -5.62 0.56 1.96
C GLN A 75 -5.43 0.32 3.46
N VAL A 76 -5.54 -0.92 3.92
CA VAL A 76 -5.25 -1.26 5.31
C VAL A 76 -3.81 -0.94 5.65
N SER A 77 -2.87 -1.29 4.79
CA SER A 77 -1.43 -1.05 5.03
C SER A 77 -1.11 0.44 5.14
N ILE A 78 -1.58 1.26 4.21
CA ILE A 78 -1.29 2.70 4.23
C ILE A 78 -1.90 3.38 5.45
N ALA A 79 -3.10 2.98 5.84
CA ALA A 79 -3.77 3.53 7.00
C ALA A 79 -3.02 3.17 8.29
N LYS A 80 -2.65 1.91 8.46
CA LYS A 80 -1.91 1.46 9.65
C LYS A 80 -0.56 2.15 9.77
N LEU A 81 0.18 2.22 8.68
CA LEU A 81 1.50 2.87 8.68
C LEU A 81 1.39 4.36 9.00
N SER A 82 0.38 5.04 8.44
CA SER A 82 0.13 6.46 8.74
C SER A 82 -0.25 6.68 10.19
N ILE A 83 -1.10 5.82 10.75
CA ILE A 83 -1.47 5.87 12.18
C ILE A 83 -0.20 5.77 13.04
N LEU A 84 0.67 4.81 12.74
CA LEU A 84 1.89 4.59 13.50
C LEU A 84 2.85 5.80 13.40
N LEU A 85 3.10 6.30 12.19
CA LEU A 85 4.00 7.42 11.97
C LEU A 85 3.48 8.71 12.63
N ASN A 86 2.18 8.97 12.55
CA ASN A 86 1.57 10.12 13.22
C ASN A 86 1.70 10.00 14.74
N GLU A 87 1.52 8.81 15.30
CA GLU A 87 1.71 8.56 16.74
C GLU A 87 3.15 8.81 17.16
N LEU A 88 4.12 8.49 16.32
CA LEU A 88 5.54 8.73 16.58
C LEU A 88 5.95 10.20 16.38
N GLY A 89 5.01 11.07 16.00
CA GLY A 89 5.25 12.51 15.85
C GLY A 89 5.62 12.94 14.43
N TYR A 90 5.45 12.07 13.43
CA TYR A 90 5.79 12.35 12.03
C TYR A 90 4.52 12.44 11.20
N LYS A 91 4.16 13.66 10.82
CA LYS A 91 2.93 13.94 10.08
C LYS A 91 2.92 13.19 8.75
N THR A 92 1.92 12.34 8.55
CA THR A 92 1.80 11.45 7.39
C THR A 92 0.36 11.47 6.89
N ILE A 93 0.21 11.36 5.56
CA ILE A 93 -1.10 11.21 4.92
C ILE A 93 -1.08 9.98 4.02
N SER A 94 -2.11 9.15 4.11
CA SER A 94 -2.29 8.01 3.23
C SER A 94 -3.13 8.40 2.01
N LEU A 95 -2.74 7.90 0.83
CA LEU A 95 -3.43 8.16 -0.43
C LEU A 95 -3.56 6.87 -1.22
N THR A 96 -4.72 6.65 -1.82
CA THR A 96 -4.87 5.63 -2.87
C THR A 96 -4.16 6.11 -4.13
N GLY A 97 -3.94 5.21 -5.10
CA GLY A 97 -3.24 5.56 -6.33
C GLY A 97 -3.88 6.74 -7.06
N TRP A 98 -5.20 6.70 -7.27
CA TRP A 98 -5.86 7.78 -7.98
C TRP A 98 -5.91 9.09 -7.16
N GLN A 99 -5.99 9.02 -5.84
CA GLN A 99 -5.86 10.21 -4.99
C GLN A 99 -4.48 10.85 -5.12
N ALA A 100 -3.45 10.03 -5.36
CA ALA A 100 -2.09 10.50 -5.61
C ALA A 100 -1.86 10.96 -7.05
N GLY A 101 -2.87 10.83 -7.91
CA GLY A 101 -2.79 11.27 -9.30
C GLY A 101 -2.25 10.21 -10.26
N ILE A 102 -2.28 8.93 -9.89
CA ILE A 102 -1.85 7.83 -10.75
C ILE A 102 -3.06 7.32 -11.53
N TYR A 103 -2.99 7.39 -12.86
CA TYR A 103 -4.07 6.93 -13.75
C TYR A 103 -3.61 5.74 -14.58
N THR A 104 -4.50 4.76 -14.72
CA THR A 104 -4.21 3.50 -15.41
C THR A 104 -5.16 3.30 -16.60
N SER A 105 -4.84 2.31 -17.44
CA SER A 105 -5.75 1.83 -18.47
C SER A 105 -6.97 1.16 -17.80
N GLU A 106 -8.04 0.98 -18.58
CA GLU A 106 -9.31 0.42 -18.06
C GLU A 106 -9.31 -1.12 -17.97
N LYS A 107 -8.20 -1.77 -18.29
CA LYS A 107 -8.11 -3.22 -18.29
C LYS A 107 -7.91 -3.77 -16.88
N ASN A 108 -8.99 -4.28 -16.27
CA ASN A 108 -8.93 -4.86 -14.93
C ASN A 108 -7.93 -6.01 -14.87
N GLN A 109 -7.26 -6.17 -13.72
CA GLN A 109 -6.20 -7.14 -13.42
C GLN A 109 -4.89 -6.91 -14.20
N GLU A 110 -4.93 -6.28 -15.36
CA GLU A 110 -3.76 -6.05 -16.21
C GLU A 110 -3.58 -4.57 -16.58
N ALA A 111 -4.20 -3.68 -15.82
CA ALA A 111 -4.11 -2.24 -16.08
C ALA A 111 -2.67 -1.75 -16.01
N LYS A 112 -2.32 -0.85 -16.91
CA LYS A 112 -1.00 -0.22 -16.97
C LYS A 112 -1.11 1.22 -16.56
N ILE A 113 -0.09 1.72 -15.87
CA ILE A 113 -0.02 3.13 -15.51
C ILE A 113 0.15 3.95 -16.78
N GLU A 114 -0.77 4.88 -17.02
CA GLU A 114 -0.75 5.75 -18.19
C GLU A 114 -0.23 7.15 -17.84
N THR A 115 -0.57 7.64 -16.63
CA THR A 115 -0.22 8.99 -16.20
C THR A 115 -0.01 9.02 -14.70
N ILE A 116 0.89 9.84 -14.25
CA ILE A 116 1.12 10.12 -12.84
C ILE A 116 1.05 11.63 -12.59
#